data_0f1229fc901ddec23a2630e612693c8f
#
_entry.id   0f1229fc901ddec23a2630e612693c8f
#
_cell.length_a   1.000
_cell.length_b   1.000
_cell.length_c   1.000
_cell.angle_alpha   90.00
_cell.angle_beta   90.00
_cell.angle_gamma   90.00
#
_symmetry.space_group_name_H-M   'P 1'
#
loop_
_entity.id
_entity.type
_entity.pdbx_description
1 polymer ?
#
loop_
_entity_poly.entity_id
_entity_poly.type
_entity_poly.pdbx_seq_one_letter_code
_entity_poly.pdbx_strand_id
1 'polypeptide(L)'
;AQIFTGTNSYSPGMIQDEATKEDVSWMQLHFKDQSYMPLRENFVLGTHLEGYYSSRNLVQNYTASIMQAGVFAPTPSTIFTYNPTFRANQYIAGGLKPIYIFNPYLQLRFEAYAFIPIRPILSNEAGKAYYGRQFSTFAHLEELSIVSRFSTFIISAYLNHNSAQPRNVNAGISLGWYMFNNRFIEQ
;
A
#
# COMPACT_ATOMS: atom_id res chain seq x y z
N ALA A 1 -2.07 9.19 -12.20
CA ALA A 1 -3.38 8.55 -12.03
C ALA A 1 -3.47 7.34 -12.96
N GLN A 2 -4.08 6.26 -12.49
CA GLN A 2 -4.31 5.04 -13.27
C GLN A 2 -5.79 4.68 -13.22
N ILE A 3 -6.33 4.29 -14.37
CA ILE A 3 -7.73 3.86 -14.52
C ILE A 3 -7.71 2.45 -15.08
N PHE A 4 -8.38 1.53 -14.42
CA PHE A 4 -8.55 0.15 -14.87
C PHE A 4 -10.03 -0.18 -14.96
N THR A 5 -10.42 -0.82 -16.05
CA THR A 5 -11.77 -1.36 -16.23
C THR A 5 -11.68 -2.82 -16.63
N GLY A 6 -12.65 -3.62 -16.27
CA GLY A 6 -12.68 -5.02 -16.65
C GLY A 6 -14.03 -5.65 -16.40
N THR A 7 -14.24 -6.81 -17.00
CA THR A 7 -15.39 -7.69 -16.78
C THR A 7 -14.88 -9.01 -16.22
N ASN A 8 -15.52 -9.50 -15.17
CA ASN A 8 -15.24 -10.83 -14.63
C ASN A 8 -16.47 -11.72 -14.86
N SER A 9 -16.24 -12.81 -15.57
CA SER A 9 -17.26 -13.87 -15.68
C SER A 9 -17.04 -14.84 -14.54
N TYR A 10 -18.03 -15.00 -13.66
CA TYR A 10 -18.00 -16.01 -12.62
C TYR A 10 -18.67 -17.28 -13.14
N SER A 11 -17.91 -18.38 -13.22
CA SER A 11 -18.50 -19.73 -13.26
C SER A 11 -18.58 -20.21 -11.82
N PRO A 12 -19.76 -20.37 -11.23
CA PRO A 12 -19.87 -21.05 -9.95
C PRO A 12 -19.37 -22.48 -10.11
N GLY A 13 -18.32 -22.83 -9.35
CA GLY A 13 -17.75 -24.16 -9.39
C GLY A 13 -18.74 -25.21 -8.97
N MET A 14 -18.87 -26.24 -9.78
CA MET A 14 -19.34 -27.62 -9.55
C MET A 14 -20.35 -27.86 -8.41
N ILE A 15 -21.44 -27.16 -8.38
CA ILE A 15 -22.70 -27.67 -7.80
C ILE A 15 -23.73 -27.50 -8.91
N GLN A 16 -24.31 -28.59 -9.34
CA GLN A 16 -25.33 -28.66 -10.38
C GLN A 16 -26.58 -27.89 -9.95
N ASP A 17 -26.56 -26.59 -10.19
CA ASP A 17 -27.77 -25.79 -10.39
C ASP A 17 -27.43 -24.76 -11.47
N GLU A 18 -28.34 -24.50 -12.37
CA GLU A 18 -28.20 -23.60 -13.51
C GLU A 18 -27.67 -22.22 -13.07
N ALA A 19 -26.36 -22.11 -13.04
CA ALA A 19 -25.69 -20.89 -12.67
C ALA A 19 -25.76 -19.91 -13.83
N THR A 20 -26.59 -18.92 -13.69
CA THR A 20 -26.55 -17.72 -14.51
C THR A 20 -25.15 -17.14 -14.46
N LYS A 21 -24.44 -17.10 -15.58
CA LYS A 21 -23.20 -16.32 -15.75
C LYS A 21 -23.57 -14.86 -15.57
N GLU A 22 -23.28 -14.28 -14.41
CA GLU A 22 -23.34 -12.84 -14.23
C GLU A 22 -22.00 -12.24 -14.69
N ASP A 23 -22.01 -11.56 -15.81
CA ASP A 23 -20.91 -10.72 -16.25
C ASP A 23 -20.94 -9.42 -15.42
N VAL A 24 -20.09 -9.35 -14.41
CA VAL A 24 -19.98 -8.15 -13.57
C VAL A 24 -18.88 -7.26 -14.12
N SER A 25 -19.26 -6.12 -14.67
CA SER A 25 -18.31 -5.07 -15.04
C SER A 25 -17.82 -4.33 -13.79
N TRP A 26 -16.55 -3.97 -13.77
CA TRP A 26 -15.94 -3.22 -12.67
C TRP A 26 -15.02 -2.12 -13.19
N MET A 27 -14.84 -1.11 -12.35
CA MET A 27 -13.94 0.01 -12.58
C MET A 27 -13.06 0.22 -11.35
N GLN A 28 -11.78 0.55 -11.59
CA GLN A 28 -10.84 0.95 -10.55
C GLN A 28 -10.19 2.27 -10.94
N LEU A 29 -10.10 3.17 -9.97
CA LEU A 29 -9.38 4.43 -10.06
C LEU A 29 -8.30 4.43 -8.98
N HIS A 30 -7.07 4.70 -9.37
CA HIS A 30 -5.95 4.81 -8.44
C HIS A 30 -5.23 6.13 -8.71
N PHE A 31 -5.22 6.99 -7.72
CA PHE A 31 -4.46 8.23 -7.70
C PHE A 31 -3.33 8.09 -6.69
N LYS A 32 -2.12 8.46 -7.11
CA LYS A 32 -0.95 8.49 -6.23
C LYS A 32 -0.09 9.69 -6.61
N ASP A 33 0.25 10.48 -5.60
CA ASP A 33 1.18 11.60 -5.70
C ASP A 33 2.27 11.46 -4.64
N GLN A 34 3.51 11.74 -5.05
CA GLN A 34 4.67 11.81 -4.18
C GLN A 34 5.49 13.02 -4.59
N SER A 35 5.67 13.93 -3.66
CA SER A 35 6.41 15.16 -3.88
C SER A 35 7.54 15.28 -2.86
N TYR A 36 8.68 15.86 -3.27
CA TYR A 36 9.83 16.08 -2.41
C TYR A 36 10.24 17.55 -2.48
N MET A 37 10.29 18.20 -1.33
CA MET A 37 10.60 19.61 -1.18
C MET A 37 11.88 19.77 -0.37
N PRO A 38 12.98 20.26 -0.96
CA PRO A 38 14.18 20.59 -0.20
C PRO A 38 13.90 21.83 0.68
N LEU A 39 13.95 21.65 1.99
CA LEU A 39 13.76 22.74 2.95
C LEU A 39 15.08 23.37 3.37
N ARG A 40 16.16 22.59 3.38
CA ARG A 40 17.55 23.00 3.65
C ARG A 40 18.51 22.11 2.86
N GLU A 41 19.79 22.45 2.81
CA GLU A 41 20.82 21.65 2.15
C GLU A 41 20.84 20.18 2.56
N ASN A 42 20.59 19.90 3.83
CA ASN A 42 20.63 18.55 4.41
C ASN A 42 19.26 18.01 4.80
N PHE A 43 18.16 18.72 4.47
CA PHE A 43 16.83 18.33 4.92
C PHE A 43 15.80 18.43 3.79
N VAL A 44 15.18 17.31 3.48
CA VAL A 44 14.12 17.20 2.46
C VAL A 44 12.85 16.71 3.13
N LEU A 45 11.72 17.36 2.84
CA LEU A 45 10.40 16.88 3.24
C LEU A 45 9.72 16.23 2.03
N GLY A 46 9.46 14.94 2.14
CA GLY A 46 8.59 14.23 1.23
C GLY A 46 7.15 14.28 1.71
N THR A 47 6.22 14.34 0.77
CA THR A 47 4.79 14.17 1.00
C THR A 47 4.26 13.02 0.16
N HIS A 48 3.25 12.33 0.66
CA HIS A 48 2.56 11.24 -0.03
C HIS A 48 1.06 11.44 0.08
N LEU A 49 0.36 11.33 -1.03
CA LEU A 49 -1.10 11.32 -1.09
C LEU A 49 -1.55 10.20 -2.02
N GLU A 50 -2.48 9.38 -1.55
CA GLU A 50 -2.99 8.25 -2.31
C GLU A 50 -4.50 8.12 -2.12
N GLY A 51 -5.22 7.90 -3.22
CA GLY A 51 -6.64 7.62 -3.24
C GLY A 51 -6.92 6.42 -4.14
N TYR A 52 -7.74 5.53 -3.65
CA TYR A 52 -8.15 4.34 -4.38
C TYR A 52 -9.66 4.14 -4.30
N TYR A 53 -10.23 3.81 -5.44
CA TYR A 53 -11.64 3.46 -5.58
C TYR A 53 -11.77 2.22 -6.45
N SER A 54 -12.56 1.25 -6.01
CA SER A 54 -12.96 0.10 -6.81
C SER A 54 -14.46 -0.14 -6.67
N SER A 55 -15.14 -0.32 -7.79
CA SER A 55 -16.56 -0.68 -7.83
C SER A 55 -16.80 -2.19 -7.67
N ARG A 56 -15.73 -2.99 -7.47
CA ARG A 56 -15.87 -4.45 -7.29
C ARG A 56 -16.73 -4.78 -6.08
N ASN A 57 -17.66 -5.70 -6.28
CA ASN A 57 -18.44 -6.26 -5.21
C ASN A 57 -17.58 -7.17 -4.32
N LEU A 58 -17.97 -7.29 -3.05
CA LEU A 58 -17.36 -8.27 -2.16
C LEU A 58 -17.75 -9.69 -2.63
N VAL A 59 -16.78 -10.60 -2.58
CA VAL A 59 -17.06 -12.04 -2.67
C VAL A 59 -17.57 -12.54 -1.33
N GLN A 60 -18.24 -13.67 -1.31
CA GLN A 60 -18.78 -14.22 -0.05
C GLN A 60 -17.68 -14.47 0.99
N ASN A 61 -16.49 -14.89 0.57
CA ASN A 61 -15.37 -15.18 1.46
C ASN A 61 -14.59 -13.92 1.80
N TYR A 62 -14.35 -13.68 3.11
CA TYR A 62 -13.59 -12.52 3.61
C TYR A 62 -12.15 -12.47 3.03
N THR A 63 -11.43 -13.59 3.09
CA THR A 63 -10.04 -13.64 2.61
C THR A 63 -9.96 -13.31 1.12
N ALA A 64 -10.87 -13.84 0.31
CA ALA A 64 -10.92 -13.55 -1.12
C ALA A 64 -11.25 -12.07 -1.38
N SER A 65 -12.18 -11.49 -0.63
CA SER A 65 -12.54 -10.06 -0.74
C SER A 65 -11.37 -9.16 -0.38
N ILE A 66 -10.64 -9.45 0.70
CA ILE A 66 -9.46 -8.70 1.12
C ILE A 66 -8.33 -8.85 0.12
N MET A 67 -8.11 -10.02 -0.46
CA MET A 67 -7.06 -10.23 -1.46
C MET A 67 -7.32 -9.46 -2.77
N GLN A 68 -8.58 -9.26 -3.14
CA GLN A 68 -8.97 -8.47 -4.31
C GLN A 68 -8.99 -6.97 -4.05
N ALA A 69 -9.05 -6.54 -2.80
CA ALA A 69 -9.09 -5.14 -2.42
C ALA A 69 -7.77 -4.42 -2.71
N GLY A 70 -7.86 -3.13 -2.97
CA GLY A 70 -6.69 -2.26 -3.11
C GLY A 70 -5.81 -2.30 -1.86
N VAL A 71 -4.50 -2.31 -2.05
CA VAL A 71 -3.51 -2.35 -0.99
C VAL A 71 -2.81 -1.01 -0.86
N PHE A 72 -2.69 -0.52 0.36
CA PHE A 72 -1.83 0.60 0.70
C PHE A 72 -0.49 0.07 1.24
N ALA A 73 0.57 0.25 0.45
CA ALA A 73 1.92 -0.20 0.79
C ALA A 73 2.93 0.90 0.43
N PRO A 74 3.07 1.94 1.29
CA PRO A 74 3.87 3.12 0.97
C PRO A 74 5.38 2.90 1.08
N THR A 75 5.83 1.94 1.88
CA THR A 75 7.26 1.66 2.10
C THR A 75 7.67 0.32 1.50
N PRO A 76 8.96 0.14 1.13
CA PRO A 76 9.44 -1.15 0.64
C PRO A 76 9.18 -2.32 1.61
N SER A 77 9.24 -2.08 2.91
CA SER A 77 8.97 -3.08 3.94
C SER A 77 7.53 -3.59 3.93
N THR A 78 6.57 -2.70 3.61
CA THR A 78 5.13 -3.03 3.61
C THR A 78 4.68 -3.77 2.36
N ILE A 79 5.41 -3.67 1.24
CA ILE A 79 5.10 -4.40 0.00
C ILE A 79 5.15 -5.92 0.22
N PHE A 80 6.08 -6.39 1.03
CA PHE A 80 6.30 -7.82 1.30
C PHE A 80 5.50 -8.34 2.50
N THR A 81 4.80 -7.46 3.22
CA THR A 81 4.05 -7.84 4.40
C THR A 81 2.56 -7.89 4.10
N TYR A 82 1.95 -9.07 4.27
CA TYR A 82 0.49 -9.15 4.19
C TYR A 82 -0.14 -8.52 5.44
N ASN A 83 -0.89 -7.44 5.23
CA ASN A 83 -1.65 -6.79 6.28
C ASN A 83 -3.06 -6.45 5.79
N PRO A 84 -4.10 -7.15 6.27
CA PRO A 84 -5.47 -6.93 5.83
C PRO A 84 -6.03 -5.55 6.22
N THR A 85 -5.49 -4.92 7.27
CA THR A 85 -5.96 -3.60 7.74
C THR A 85 -5.64 -2.48 6.76
N PHE A 86 -4.56 -2.61 5.98
CA PHE A 86 -4.20 -1.65 4.93
C PHE A 86 -4.77 -2.03 3.56
N ARG A 87 -5.96 -2.66 3.55
CA ARG A 87 -6.65 -3.05 2.33
C ARG A 87 -8.11 -2.63 2.37
N ALA A 88 -8.57 -1.98 1.30
CA ALA A 88 -9.97 -1.63 1.13
C ALA A 88 -10.30 -1.41 -0.35
N ASN A 89 -11.58 -1.57 -0.71
CA ASN A 89 -12.05 -1.23 -2.05
C ASN A 89 -12.11 0.29 -2.30
N GLN A 90 -12.15 1.07 -1.22
CA GLN A 90 -12.17 2.52 -1.29
C GLN A 90 -11.41 3.07 -0.08
N TYR A 91 -10.35 3.86 -0.33
CA TYR A 91 -9.58 4.48 0.74
C TYR A 91 -8.94 5.80 0.31
N ILE A 92 -8.59 6.57 1.31
CA ILE A 92 -7.70 7.73 1.21
C ILE A 92 -6.54 7.47 2.16
N ALA A 93 -5.32 7.76 1.70
CA ALA A 93 -4.13 7.65 2.51
C ALA A 93 -3.21 8.85 2.25
N GLY A 94 -2.47 9.23 3.27
CA GLY A 94 -1.50 10.31 3.16
C GLY A 94 -0.37 10.14 4.16
N GLY A 95 0.76 10.82 3.91
CA GLY A 95 1.89 10.72 4.78
C GLY A 95 2.96 11.78 4.56
N LEU A 96 3.87 11.84 5.51
CA LEU A 96 5.03 12.71 5.51
C LEU A 96 6.29 11.86 5.60
N LYS A 97 7.34 12.33 4.92
CA LYS A 97 8.63 11.65 4.83
C LYS A 97 9.76 12.67 5.02
N PRO A 98 10.04 13.13 6.23
CA PRO A 98 11.27 13.89 6.51
C PRO A 98 12.51 13.02 6.27
N ILE A 99 13.46 13.57 5.52
CA ILE A 99 14.72 12.93 5.16
C ILE A 99 15.86 13.86 5.59
N TYR A 100 16.76 13.34 6.40
CA TYR A 100 17.98 14.02 6.78
C TYR A 100 19.17 13.38 6.05
N ILE A 101 19.94 14.21 5.32
CA ILE A 101 21.08 13.79 4.51
C ILE A 101 22.36 14.13 5.28
N PHE A 102 23.03 13.11 5.82
CA PHE A 102 24.32 13.29 6.50
C PHE A 102 25.45 13.59 5.51
N ASN A 103 25.43 12.86 4.38
CA ASN A 103 26.36 13.00 3.28
C ASN A 103 25.73 12.35 2.01
N PRO A 104 26.36 12.43 0.81
CA PRO A 104 25.80 11.85 -0.42
C PRO A 104 25.51 10.34 -0.36
N TYR A 105 26.13 9.64 0.60
CA TYR A 105 26.00 8.18 0.73
C TYR A 105 25.10 7.73 1.87
N LEU A 106 24.76 8.61 2.84
CA LEU A 106 24.05 8.21 4.05
C LEU A 106 22.89 9.15 4.34
N GLN A 107 21.70 8.59 4.53
CA GLN A 107 20.46 9.30 4.83
C GLN A 107 19.72 8.62 5.98
N LEU A 108 19.12 9.43 6.82
CA LEU A 108 18.11 9.01 7.80
C LEU A 108 16.73 9.44 7.27
N ARG A 109 15.79 8.51 7.24
CA ARG A 109 14.41 8.76 6.81
C ARG A 109 13.46 8.39 7.93
N PHE A 110 12.54 9.26 8.22
CA PHE A 110 11.38 8.94 9.01
C PHE A 110 10.15 9.07 8.11
N GLU A 111 9.28 8.08 8.12
CA GLU A 111 8.08 8.05 7.31
C GLU A 111 6.89 7.81 8.21
N ALA A 112 5.86 8.62 8.12
CA ALA A 112 4.62 8.46 8.87
C ALA A 112 3.43 8.56 7.91
N TYR A 113 2.56 7.57 7.98
CA TYR A 113 1.41 7.44 7.08
C TYR A 113 0.13 7.18 7.84
N ALA A 114 -0.96 7.73 7.33
CA ALA A 114 -2.32 7.49 7.76
C ALA A 114 -3.10 6.82 6.64
N PHE A 115 -3.91 5.82 6.97
CA PHE A 115 -4.77 5.09 6.07
C PHE A 115 -6.20 5.11 6.60
N ILE A 116 -7.15 5.55 5.77
CA ILE A 116 -8.55 5.70 6.11
C ILE A 116 -9.39 4.97 5.05
N PRO A 117 -9.87 3.76 5.31
CA PRO A 117 -10.83 3.11 4.42
C PRO A 117 -12.17 3.85 4.48
N ILE A 118 -12.76 4.14 3.33
CA ILE A 118 -14.11 4.74 3.29
C ILE A 118 -15.11 3.75 3.85
N ARG A 119 -14.98 2.46 3.46
CA ARG A 119 -15.73 1.34 4.03
C ARG A 119 -14.77 0.19 4.33
N PRO A 120 -14.51 -0.13 5.59
CA PRO A 120 -13.67 -1.28 5.93
C PRO A 120 -14.39 -2.58 5.53
N ILE A 121 -13.60 -3.55 5.08
CA ILE A 121 -14.09 -4.91 4.80
C ILE A 121 -13.94 -5.71 6.07
N LEU A 122 -15.05 -6.23 6.60
CA LEU A 122 -15.13 -6.98 7.84
C LEU A 122 -15.57 -8.41 7.58
N SER A 123 -15.26 -9.29 8.53
CA SER A 123 -15.71 -10.69 8.54
C SER A 123 -16.79 -10.88 9.60
N ASN A 124 -17.83 -11.62 9.28
CA ASN A 124 -18.77 -12.14 10.29
C ASN A 124 -18.25 -13.49 10.86
N GLU A 125 -18.97 -14.05 11.82
CA GLU A 125 -18.62 -15.34 12.45
C GLU A 125 -18.55 -16.51 11.46
N ALA A 126 -19.29 -16.44 10.36
CA ALA A 126 -19.29 -17.44 9.30
C ALA A 126 -18.18 -17.22 8.26
N GLY A 127 -17.27 -16.25 8.45
CA GLY A 127 -16.20 -15.92 7.51
C GLY A 127 -16.67 -15.19 6.24
N LYS A 128 -17.91 -14.70 6.22
CA LYS A 128 -18.47 -13.95 5.10
C LYS A 128 -18.06 -12.48 5.18
N ALA A 129 -17.64 -11.90 4.04
CA ALA A 129 -17.27 -10.50 3.94
C ALA A 129 -18.51 -9.59 3.94
N TYR A 130 -18.38 -8.45 4.62
CA TYR A 130 -19.35 -7.35 4.55
C TYR A 130 -18.66 -6.00 4.74
N TYR A 131 -19.30 -4.92 4.29
CA TYR A 131 -18.81 -3.58 4.51
C TYR A 131 -19.20 -3.07 5.91
N GLY A 132 -18.21 -2.58 6.65
CA GLY A 132 -18.45 -1.88 7.90
C GLY A 132 -19.01 -0.46 7.68
N ARG A 133 -19.17 0.26 8.80
CA ARG A 133 -19.61 1.65 8.79
C ARG A 133 -18.56 2.52 8.11
N GLN A 134 -19.01 3.55 7.38
CA GLN A 134 -18.12 4.50 6.71
C GLN A 134 -17.21 5.22 7.72
N PHE A 135 -15.94 5.36 7.36
CA PHE A 135 -14.91 6.06 8.14
C PHE A 135 -14.78 5.60 9.61
N SER A 136 -15.14 4.34 9.89
CA SER A 136 -15.14 3.80 11.25
C SER A 136 -13.79 3.28 11.70
N THR A 137 -12.83 3.12 10.81
CA THR A 137 -11.50 2.60 11.11
C THR A 137 -10.43 3.56 10.61
N PHE A 138 -9.33 3.59 11.35
CA PHE A 138 -8.14 4.34 11.04
C PHE A 138 -6.92 3.45 11.30
N ALA A 139 -5.98 3.44 10.39
CA ALA A 139 -4.71 2.77 10.58
C ALA A 139 -3.56 3.73 10.30
N HIS A 140 -2.44 3.52 10.98
CA HIS A 140 -1.23 4.30 10.78
C HIS A 140 -0.01 3.39 10.70
N LEU A 141 1.02 3.89 10.03
CA LEU A 141 2.29 3.23 9.82
C LEU A 141 3.39 4.25 10.00
N GLU A 142 4.38 3.95 10.85
CA GLU A 142 5.61 4.71 10.98
C GLU A 142 6.80 3.84 10.64
N GLU A 143 7.77 4.39 9.93
CA GLU A 143 9.02 3.72 9.60
C GLU A 143 10.20 4.67 9.79
N LEU A 144 11.19 4.22 10.56
CA LEU A 144 12.49 4.85 10.66
C LEU A 144 13.48 4.00 9.88
N SER A 145 14.19 4.59 8.93
CA SER A 145 15.17 3.87 8.14
C SER A 145 16.47 4.65 7.96
N ILE A 146 17.59 3.92 8.02
CA ILE A 146 18.91 4.40 7.64
C ILE A 146 19.21 3.81 6.27
N VAL A 147 19.49 4.67 5.30
CA VAL A 147 19.74 4.29 3.92
C VAL A 147 21.15 4.67 3.53
N SER A 148 21.93 3.68 3.13
CA SER A 148 23.26 3.87 2.57
C SER A 148 23.25 3.56 1.07
N ARG A 149 23.77 4.51 0.28
CA ARG A 149 23.85 4.45 -1.19
C ARG A 149 25.28 4.18 -1.62
N PHE A 150 25.48 3.17 -2.42
CA PHE A 150 26.73 2.87 -3.11
C PHE A 150 26.53 3.05 -4.62
N SER A 151 27.60 3.00 -5.39
CA SER A 151 27.50 3.23 -6.84
C SER A 151 26.58 2.24 -7.56
N THR A 152 26.46 1.02 -7.07
CA THR A 152 25.73 -0.08 -7.71
C THR A 152 24.60 -0.64 -6.87
N PHE A 153 24.54 -0.33 -5.58
CA PHE A 153 23.53 -0.88 -4.69
C PHE A 153 23.12 0.09 -3.56
N ILE A 154 21.97 -0.15 -2.98
CA ILE A 154 21.47 0.54 -1.79
C ILE A 154 21.26 -0.50 -0.70
N ILE A 155 21.72 -0.19 0.51
CA ILE A 155 21.39 -0.94 1.72
C ILE A 155 20.53 -0.03 2.59
N SER A 156 19.44 -0.56 3.13
CA SER A 156 18.69 0.12 4.17
C SER A 156 18.39 -0.81 5.33
N ALA A 157 18.55 -0.30 6.54
CA ALA A 157 18.03 -0.93 7.76
C ALA A 157 16.82 -0.11 8.20
N TYR A 158 15.73 -0.79 8.58
CA TYR A 158 14.50 -0.12 8.99
C TYR A 158 13.92 -0.70 10.27
N LEU A 159 13.20 0.15 10.98
CA LEU A 159 12.33 -0.16 12.09
C LEU A 159 10.94 0.37 11.74
N ASN A 160 9.97 -0.52 11.70
CA ASN A 160 8.60 -0.23 11.29
C ASN A 160 7.64 -0.50 12.44
N HIS A 161 6.72 0.43 12.67
CA HIS A 161 5.60 0.29 13.59
C HIS A 161 4.29 0.47 12.83
N ASN A 162 3.30 -0.37 13.11
CA ASN A 162 1.97 -0.19 12.54
C ASN A 162 0.86 -0.53 13.56
N SER A 163 -0.27 0.16 13.43
CA SER A 163 -1.41 0.05 14.35
C SER A 163 -2.19 -1.26 14.25
N ALA A 164 -1.87 -2.11 13.28
CA ALA A 164 -2.76 -3.18 12.82
C ALA A 164 -2.35 -4.59 13.25
N GLN A 165 -1.20 -4.76 13.90
CA GLN A 165 -0.67 -6.07 14.27
C GLN A 165 -0.47 -6.22 15.78
N PRO A 166 -0.66 -7.44 16.34
CA PRO A 166 -0.41 -7.69 17.76
C PRO A 166 1.07 -7.51 18.15
N ARG A 167 2.00 -7.67 17.20
CA ARG A 167 3.40 -7.24 17.33
C ARG A 167 3.60 -5.98 16.49
N ASN A 168 3.51 -4.85 17.12
CA ASN A 168 3.46 -3.55 16.47
C ASN A 168 4.78 -3.08 15.87
N VAL A 169 5.90 -3.76 16.13
CA VAL A 169 7.24 -3.35 15.70
C VAL A 169 7.91 -4.45 14.91
N ASN A 170 8.38 -4.12 13.72
CA ASN A 170 9.18 -4.99 12.86
C ASN A 170 10.49 -4.28 12.51
N ALA A 171 11.57 -5.03 12.42
CA ALA A 171 12.85 -4.53 11.96
C ALA A 171 13.37 -5.40 10.82
N GLY A 172 14.11 -4.81 9.91
CA GLY A 172 14.69 -5.56 8.80
C GLY A 172 15.77 -4.81 8.06
N ILE A 173 16.37 -5.53 7.12
CA ILE A 173 17.38 -4.99 6.20
C ILE A 173 16.87 -5.21 4.78
N SER A 174 17.01 -4.20 3.94
CA SER A 174 16.66 -4.26 2.52
C SER A 174 17.93 -4.00 1.69
N LEU A 175 18.12 -4.79 0.65
CA LEU A 175 19.19 -4.65 -0.34
C LEU A 175 18.56 -4.39 -1.70
N GLY A 176 18.84 -3.23 -2.30
CA GLY A 176 18.44 -2.87 -3.64
C GLY A 176 19.64 -2.80 -4.57
N TRP A 177 19.52 -3.35 -5.78
CA TRP A 177 20.56 -3.30 -6.80
C TRP A 177 20.14 -2.40 -7.96
N TYR A 178 21.02 -1.50 -8.41
CA TYR A 178 20.79 -0.75 -9.63
C TYR A 178 21.20 -1.59 -10.85
N MET A 179 20.23 -2.13 -11.59
CA MET A 179 20.49 -2.85 -12.83
C MET A 179 20.86 -1.93 -13.99
N PHE A 180 20.47 -0.64 -13.91
CA PHE A 180 20.73 0.35 -14.96
C PHE A 180 21.51 1.51 -14.38
N ASN A 181 22.66 1.79 -14.99
CA ASN A 181 23.48 2.93 -14.64
C ASN A 181 22.76 4.22 -15.09
N ASN A 182 22.54 5.17 -14.19
CA ASN A 182 21.86 6.47 -14.49
C ASN A 182 22.47 7.26 -15.65
N ARG A 183 23.64 6.88 -16.13
CA ARG A 183 24.32 7.52 -17.27
C ARG A 183 23.62 7.34 -18.61
N PHE A 184 22.61 6.45 -18.71
CA PHE A 184 21.82 6.26 -19.93
C PHE A 184 20.55 7.10 -20.00
N ILE A 185 20.22 7.86 -18.96
CA ILE A 185 19.00 8.69 -18.88
C ILE A 185 19.32 10.18 -19.08
N GLU A 186 20.60 10.57 -19.05
CA GLU A 186 21.06 11.97 -19.21
C GLU A 186 21.71 12.23 -20.59
N GLN A 187 21.23 11.59 -21.65
CA GLN A 187 21.57 11.95 -23.04
C GLN A 187 20.36 12.48 -23.79
#